data_16b3eae88aedfc87e4969b00950d0e78
#
_entry.id   16b3eae88aedfc87e4969b00950d0e78
#
_cell.length_a   1.000
_cell.length_b   1.000
_cell.length_c   1.000
_cell.angle_alpha   90.00
_cell.angle_beta   90.00
_cell.angle_gamma   90.00
#
_symmetry.space_group_name_H-M   'P 1'
#
loop_
_entity.id
_entity.type
_entity.pdbx_description
1 polymer ?
#
loop_
_entity_poly.entity_id
_entity_poly.type
_entity_poly.pdbx_seq_one_letter_code
_entity_poly.pdbx_strand_id
1 'polypeptide(L)'
;MKRLFVLALLIVCSALASPISAKEMTAIKSALLDKAHLQKIWDGWATLDPANVAQFYASGPHTFFDIAPLKYSSWDEYQKNVRNVLADYKSAKFTVSDDAELHPAGKYVWGTATVNEEMTHKGGKVDTGTFRWTMIFEQQGGKWLIVHEHVSVPVE
;
A
#
# COMPACT_ATOMS: atom_id res chain seq x y z
N MET A 1 13.21 5.32 74.68
CA MET A 1 13.11 4.61 73.37
C MET A 1 11.87 5.17 72.64
N LYS A 2 12.09 6.12 71.69
CA LYS A 2 11.02 6.74 70.85
C LYS A 2 10.98 6.02 69.52
N ARG A 3 9.86 5.35 69.19
CA ARG A 3 9.66 4.71 67.90
C ARG A 3 9.07 5.74 66.91
N LEU A 4 9.83 6.06 65.87
CA LEU A 4 9.42 6.92 64.80
C LEU A 4 8.63 6.07 63.78
N PHE A 5 7.34 6.35 63.56
CA PHE A 5 6.53 5.76 62.51
C PHE A 5 6.74 6.61 61.26
N VAL A 6 7.37 6.04 60.23
CA VAL A 6 7.44 6.63 58.89
C VAL A 6 6.23 6.17 58.10
N LEU A 7 5.32 7.12 57.85
CA LEU A 7 4.13 6.89 57.00
C LEU A 7 4.57 7.07 55.55
N ALA A 8 4.68 5.96 54.82
CA ALA A 8 4.93 6.00 53.36
C ALA A 8 3.65 6.32 52.63
N LEU A 9 3.56 7.52 52.04
CA LEU A 9 2.48 7.97 51.21
C LEU A 9 2.65 7.40 49.79
N LEU A 10 1.91 6.35 49.43
CA LEU A 10 1.84 5.81 48.10
C LEU A 10 0.96 6.72 47.22
N ILE A 11 1.57 7.57 46.40
CA ILE A 11 0.86 8.33 45.35
C ILE A 11 0.62 7.38 44.19
N VAL A 12 -0.61 6.88 44.09
CA VAL A 12 -1.12 6.16 42.91
C VAL A 12 -1.42 7.19 41.84
N CYS A 13 -0.49 7.35 40.89
CA CYS A 13 -0.71 8.18 39.71
C CYS A 13 -1.61 7.43 38.71
N SER A 14 -2.92 7.60 38.84
CA SER A 14 -3.89 7.09 37.89
C SER A 14 -3.80 7.97 36.61
N ALA A 15 -3.04 7.53 35.62
CA ALA A 15 -3.08 8.13 34.29
C ALA A 15 -4.47 7.89 33.68
N LEU A 16 -5.34 8.89 33.75
CA LEU A 16 -6.62 8.91 33.05
C LEU A 16 -6.30 9.03 31.55
N ALA A 17 -6.37 7.92 30.82
CA ALA A 17 -6.34 7.95 29.37
C ALA A 17 -7.56 8.72 28.87
N SER A 18 -7.34 9.90 28.29
CA SER A 18 -8.42 10.68 27.67
C SER A 18 -9.01 9.89 26.49
N PRO A 19 -10.34 9.88 26.33
CA PRO A 19 -10.95 9.22 25.17
C PRO A 19 -10.47 9.89 23.89
N ILE A 20 -10.06 9.09 22.92
CA ILE A 20 -9.67 9.55 21.59
C ILE A 20 -10.87 10.22 20.92
N SER A 21 -10.71 11.43 20.43
CA SER A 21 -11.79 12.19 19.78
C SER A 21 -12.17 11.56 18.43
N ALA A 22 -13.42 11.79 17.98
CA ALA A 22 -13.87 11.33 16.67
C ALA A 22 -12.99 11.84 15.51
N LYS A 23 -12.40 13.03 15.66
CA LYS A 23 -11.46 13.61 14.69
C LYS A 23 -10.13 12.87 14.68
N GLU A 24 -9.61 12.48 15.84
CA GLU A 24 -8.39 11.68 15.96
C GLU A 24 -8.62 10.24 15.45
N MET A 25 -9.78 9.64 15.75
CA MET A 25 -10.19 8.36 15.18
C MET A 25 -10.26 8.41 13.64
N THR A 26 -10.80 9.49 13.07
CA THR A 26 -10.86 9.69 11.62
C THR A 26 -9.45 9.88 11.02
N ALA A 27 -8.58 10.64 11.70
CA ALA A 27 -7.19 10.80 11.28
C ALA A 27 -6.38 9.49 11.35
N ILE A 28 -6.58 8.69 12.40
CA ILE A 28 -5.99 7.35 12.54
C ILE A 28 -6.50 6.44 11.42
N LYS A 29 -7.81 6.43 11.16
CA LYS A 29 -8.42 5.61 10.11
C LYS A 29 -7.97 6.02 8.70
N SER A 30 -7.74 7.32 8.44
CA SER A 30 -7.19 7.81 7.17
C SER A 30 -5.69 7.54 7.01
N ALA A 31 -4.97 7.27 8.10
CA ALA A 31 -3.55 6.91 8.12
C ALA A 31 -3.31 5.39 8.06
N LEU A 32 -4.36 4.58 8.16
CA LEU A 32 -4.26 3.12 8.08
C LEU A 32 -4.25 2.68 6.62
N LEU A 33 -3.31 1.80 6.28
CA LEU A 33 -3.40 1.00 5.07
C LEU A 33 -4.58 0.03 5.22
N ASP A 34 -5.48 0.06 4.24
CA ASP A 34 -6.62 -0.85 4.15
C ASP A 34 -6.87 -1.23 2.68
N LYS A 35 -7.81 -2.12 2.44
CA LYS A 35 -8.20 -2.51 1.07
C LYS A 35 -8.60 -1.31 0.21
N ALA A 36 -9.24 -0.28 0.78
CA ALA A 36 -9.63 0.91 0.04
C ALA A 36 -8.39 1.71 -0.41
N HIS A 37 -7.30 1.71 0.37
CA HIS A 37 -6.03 2.30 -0.04
C HIS A 37 -5.40 1.50 -1.19
N LEU A 38 -5.42 0.16 -1.11
CA LEU A 38 -4.95 -0.71 -2.18
C LEU A 38 -5.73 -0.47 -3.47
N GLN A 39 -7.05 -0.35 -3.39
CA GLN A 39 -7.89 -0.07 -4.56
C GLN A 39 -7.54 1.28 -5.21
N LYS A 40 -7.27 2.34 -4.42
CA LYS A 40 -6.84 3.65 -4.96
C LYS A 40 -5.56 3.58 -5.78
N ILE A 41 -4.63 2.70 -5.42
CA ILE A 41 -3.41 2.48 -6.21
C ILE A 41 -3.79 1.93 -7.59
N TRP A 42 -4.66 0.91 -7.61
CA TRP A 42 -5.12 0.29 -8.85
C TRP A 42 -6.07 1.18 -9.66
N ASP A 43 -6.87 2.03 -9.02
CA ASP A 43 -7.65 3.08 -9.69
C ASP A 43 -6.73 4.09 -10.41
N GLY A 44 -5.57 4.39 -9.81
CA GLY A 44 -4.53 5.18 -10.43
C GLY A 44 -3.94 4.50 -11.68
N TRP A 45 -3.63 3.21 -11.61
CA TRP A 45 -3.16 2.42 -12.75
C TRP A 45 -4.22 2.31 -13.86
N ALA A 46 -5.51 2.25 -13.50
CA ALA A 46 -6.63 2.22 -14.45
C ALA A 46 -6.73 3.49 -15.33
N THR A 47 -6.08 4.57 -14.94
CA THR A 47 -5.98 5.79 -15.76
C THR A 47 -5.04 5.66 -16.95
N LEU A 48 -4.27 4.57 -17.04
CA LEU A 48 -3.24 4.29 -18.05
C LEU A 48 -2.08 5.32 -18.05
N ASP A 49 -1.97 6.16 -17.01
CA ASP A 49 -0.85 7.08 -16.81
C ASP A 49 -0.14 6.80 -15.48
N PRO A 50 1.10 6.28 -15.51
CA PRO A 50 1.89 6.01 -14.32
C PRO A 50 2.12 7.25 -13.43
N ALA A 51 1.99 8.46 -13.94
CA ALA A 51 2.11 9.67 -13.13
C ALA A 51 1.03 9.75 -12.03
N ASN A 52 -0.14 9.16 -12.26
CA ASN A 52 -1.25 9.18 -11.29
C ASN A 52 -1.03 8.24 -10.10
N VAL A 53 -0.09 7.29 -10.21
CA VAL A 53 0.27 6.39 -9.11
C VAL A 53 1.61 6.75 -8.45
N ALA A 54 2.38 7.65 -9.01
CA ALA A 54 3.70 8.03 -8.50
C ALA A 54 3.69 8.44 -7.02
N GLN A 55 2.59 9.02 -6.54
CA GLN A 55 2.41 9.42 -5.14
C GLN A 55 2.37 8.25 -4.14
N PHE A 56 2.18 7.02 -4.60
CA PHE A 56 2.13 5.81 -3.79
C PHE A 56 3.44 5.04 -3.77
N TYR A 57 4.43 5.43 -4.59
CA TYR A 57 5.72 4.75 -4.71
C TYR A 57 6.83 5.60 -4.08
N ALA A 58 7.74 4.92 -3.39
CA ALA A 58 8.94 5.57 -2.87
C ALA A 58 9.92 5.89 -3.99
N SER A 59 10.54 7.06 -3.91
CA SER A 59 11.66 7.42 -4.78
C SER A 59 12.95 6.72 -4.34
N GLY A 60 13.91 6.60 -5.26
CA GLY A 60 15.22 6.01 -4.97
C GLY A 60 15.38 4.56 -5.46
N PRO A 61 16.45 3.88 -5.03
CA PRO A 61 16.81 2.55 -5.52
C PRO A 61 15.98 1.46 -4.82
N HIS A 62 14.79 1.19 -5.34
CA HIS A 62 13.92 0.11 -4.92
C HIS A 62 13.73 -0.89 -6.05
N THR A 63 13.61 -2.18 -5.71
CA THR A 63 13.36 -3.23 -6.69
C THR A 63 11.86 -3.51 -6.79
N PHE A 64 11.36 -3.51 -8.02
CA PHE A 64 9.98 -3.89 -8.34
C PHE A 64 9.99 -5.05 -9.34
N PHE A 65 9.15 -6.05 -9.11
CA PHE A 65 8.91 -7.13 -10.04
C PHE A 65 7.51 -6.97 -10.65
N ASP A 66 7.47 -7.02 -11.95
CA ASP A 66 6.23 -7.01 -12.72
C ASP A 66 6.21 -8.23 -13.65
N ILE A 67 5.13 -8.44 -14.38
CA ILE A 67 4.97 -9.55 -15.32
C ILE A 67 6.11 -9.56 -16.35
N ALA A 68 6.55 -8.39 -16.79
CA ALA A 68 7.73 -8.19 -17.64
C ALA A 68 8.22 -6.73 -17.50
N PRO A 69 9.54 -6.46 -17.56
CA PRO A 69 10.69 -7.37 -17.64
C PRO A 69 11.01 -8.06 -16.31
N LEU A 70 12.16 -8.74 -16.23
CA LEU A 70 12.58 -9.48 -15.03
C LEU A 70 12.52 -8.65 -13.74
N LYS A 71 12.93 -7.38 -13.79
CA LYS A 71 12.85 -6.44 -12.65
C LYS A 71 12.99 -5.00 -13.12
N TYR A 72 12.57 -4.09 -12.24
CA TYR A 72 12.92 -2.68 -12.28
C TYR A 72 13.75 -2.34 -11.03
N SER A 73 14.71 -1.41 -11.15
CA SER A 73 15.64 -1.04 -10.08
C SER A 73 15.28 0.29 -9.41
N SER A 74 14.26 0.97 -9.90
CA SER A 74 13.73 2.22 -9.36
C SER A 74 12.31 2.49 -9.86
N TRP A 75 11.60 3.39 -9.17
CA TRP A 75 10.31 3.88 -9.65
C TRP A 75 10.43 4.57 -11.02
N ASP A 76 11.48 5.36 -11.25
CA ASP A 76 11.67 6.06 -12.52
C ASP A 76 11.81 5.10 -13.72
N GLU A 77 12.51 3.99 -13.51
CA GLU A 77 12.61 2.93 -14.50
C GLU A 77 11.25 2.25 -14.72
N TYR A 78 10.56 1.93 -13.63
CA TYR A 78 9.25 1.26 -13.67
C TYR A 78 8.23 2.10 -14.44
N GLN A 79 7.99 3.34 -14.03
CA GLN A 79 7.00 4.21 -14.68
C GLN A 79 7.28 4.44 -16.17
N LYS A 80 8.57 4.56 -16.56
CA LYS A 80 8.97 4.76 -17.95
C LYS A 80 8.61 3.55 -18.82
N ASN A 81 8.87 2.34 -18.33
CA ASN A 81 8.66 1.12 -19.12
C ASN A 81 7.18 0.73 -19.16
N VAL A 82 6.45 0.80 -18.03
CA VAL A 82 5.03 0.50 -17.98
C VAL A 82 4.22 1.47 -18.85
N ARG A 83 4.63 2.74 -18.98
CA ARG A 83 4.00 3.69 -19.91
C ARG A 83 3.95 3.17 -21.34
N ASN A 84 4.99 2.49 -21.81
CA ASN A 84 5.02 1.91 -23.15
C ASN A 84 4.02 0.76 -23.29
N VAL A 85 3.91 -0.09 -22.27
CA VAL A 85 2.94 -1.19 -22.25
C VAL A 85 1.50 -0.64 -22.25
N LEU A 86 1.21 0.34 -21.38
CA LEU A 86 -0.11 0.95 -21.27
C LEU A 86 -0.53 1.74 -22.52
N ALA A 87 0.45 2.17 -23.36
CA ALA A 87 0.16 2.93 -24.57
C ALA A 87 -0.70 2.17 -25.61
N ASP A 88 -0.76 0.85 -25.54
CA ASP A 88 -1.57 0.03 -26.44
C ASP A 88 -3.04 -0.08 -26.02
N TYR A 89 -3.34 0.34 -24.80
CA TYR A 89 -4.70 0.25 -24.25
C TYR A 89 -5.44 1.60 -24.31
N LYS A 90 -6.77 1.53 -24.39
CA LYS A 90 -7.66 2.69 -24.34
C LYS A 90 -8.41 2.81 -23.02
N SER A 91 -8.57 1.71 -22.29
CA SER A 91 -9.18 1.68 -20.96
C SER A 91 -8.70 0.47 -20.17
N ALA A 92 -8.67 0.60 -18.85
CA ALA A 92 -8.42 -0.47 -17.93
C ALA A 92 -9.34 -0.36 -16.71
N LYS A 93 -9.63 -1.51 -16.11
CA LYS A 93 -10.29 -1.63 -14.82
C LYS A 93 -9.56 -2.68 -14.01
N PHE A 94 -9.23 -2.32 -12.79
CA PHE A 94 -8.61 -3.23 -11.82
C PHE A 94 -9.47 -3.30 -10.57
N THR A 95 -9.63 -4.50 -10.02
CA THR A 95 -10.42 -4.71 -8.79
C THR A 95 -9.63 -5.57 -7.83
N VAL A 96 -9.24 -4.99 -6.69
CA VAL A 96 -8.61 -5.73 -5.59
C VAL A 96 -9.63 -6.66 -4.98
N SER A 97 -9.31 -7.96 -4.92
CA SER A 97 -10.19 -8.99 -4.39
C SER A 97 -10.34 -8.91 -2.86
N ASP A 98 -11.28 -9.68 -2.30
CA ASP A 98 -11.54 -9.70 -0.86
C ASP A 98 -10.52 -10.52 -0.06
N ASP A 99 -9.56 -11.16 -0.73
CA ASP A 99 -8.44 -11.89 -0.15
C ASP A 99 -7.25 -11.01 0.26
N ALA A 100 -7.40 -9.68 0.14
CA ALA A 100 -6.34 -8.75 0.51
C ALA A 100 -6.00 -8.83 2.02
N GLU A 101 -4.73 -9.10 2.31
CA GLU A 101 -4.19 -9.17 3.66
C GLU A 101 -3.06 -8.15 3.84
N LEU A 102 -3.04 -7.49 5.00
CA LEU A 102 -2.02 -6.50 5.37
C LEU A 102 -1.48 -6.83 6.77
N HIS A 103 -0.16 -6.91 6.87
CA HIS A 103 0.55 -7.34 8.08
C HIS A 103 1.53 -6.25 8.55
N PRO A 104 1.23 -5.52 9.63
CA PRO A 104 2.12 -4.51 10.20
C PRO A 104 3.43 -5.11 10.72
N ALA A 105 4.56 -4.43 10.42
CA ALA A 105 5.90 -4.82 10.85
C ALA A 105 6.74 -3.55 11.16
N GLY A 106 6.45 -2.88 12.27
CA GLY A 106 7.09 -1.62 12.67
C GLY A 106 6.76 -0.48 11.70
N LYS A 107 7.79 0.11 11.07
CA LYS A 107 7.62 1.14 10.04
C LYS A 107 7.23 0.59 8.65
N TYR A 108 7.12 -0.72 8.53
CA TYR A 108 6.71 -1.41 7.32
C TYR A 108 5.34 -2.05 7.49
N VAL A 109 4.67 -2.23 6.37
CA VAL A 109 3.54 -3.14 6.23
C VAL A 109 3.80 -3.97 4.97
N TRP A 110 3.74 -5.30 5.08
CA TRP A 110 3.71 -6.15 3.92
C TRP A 110 2.30 -6.70 3.71
N GLY A 111 1.96 -7.02 2.48
CA GLY A 111 0.65 -7.57 2.17
C GLY A 111 0.62 -8.37 0.89
N THR A 112 -0.48 -9.09 0.72
CA THR A 112 -0.81 -9.84 -0.48
C THR A 112 -2.25 -9.58 -0.89
N ALA A 113 -2.51 -9.64 -2.18
CA ALA A 113 -3.86 -9.61 -2.75
C ALA A 113 -3.88 -10.31 -4.10
N THR A 114 -5.05 -10.76 -4.54
CA THR A 114 -5.29 -10.94 -5.96
C THR A 114 -6.00 -9.72 -6.53
N VAL A 115 -5.75 -9.45 -7.81
CA VAL A 115 -6.34 -8.30 -8.52
C VAL A 115 -6.91 -8.81 -9.83
N ASN A 116 -8.19 -8.54 -10.04
CA ASN A 116 -8.85 -8.83 -11.32
C ASN A 116 -8.63 -7.66 -12.27
N GLU A 117 -8.28 -7.97 -13.51
CA GLU A 117 -8.07 -6.99 -14.56
C GLU A 117 -9.06 -7.17 -15.73
N GLU A 118 -9.44 -6.04 -16.31
CA GLU A 118 -10.10 -5.93 -17.59
C GLU A 118 -9.46 -4.78 -18.35
N MET A 119 -8.72 -5.08 -19.42
CA MET A 119 -8.02 -4.07 -20.20
C MET A 119 -8.47 -4.12 -21.65
N THR A 120 -8.86 -2.97 -22.21
CA THR A 120 -9.30 -2.89 -23.60
C THR A 120 -8.22 -2.23 -24.46
N HIS A 121 -7.71 -2.95 -25.45
CA HIS A 121 -6.79 -2.42 -26.45
C HIS A 121 -7.45 -1.34 -27.32
N LYS A 122 -6.63 -0.47 -27.90
CA LYS A 122 -7.06 0.52 -28.91
C LYS A 122 -7.74 -0.13 -30.11
N GLY A 123 -7.34 -1.36 -30.46
CA GLY A 123 -7.97 -2.17 -31.50
C GLY A 123 -9.28 -2.87 -31.10
N GLY A 124 -9.74 -2.70 -29.86
CA GLY A 124 -11.01 -3.24 -29.36
C GLY A 124 -10.95 -4.63 -28.72
N LYS A 125 -9.82 -5.34 -28.80
CA LYS A 125 -9.60 -6.58 -28.04
C LYS A 125 -9.66 -6.30 -26.55
N VAL A 126 -10.29 -7.19 -25.79
CA VAL A 126 -10.33 -7.13 -24.32
C VAL A 126 -9.48 -8.26 -23.76
N ASP A 127 -8.54 -7.93 -22.90
CA ASP A 127 -7.82 -8.87 -22.06
C ASP A 127 -8.43 -8.86 -20.67
N THR A 128 -8.63 -10.04 -20.10
CA THR A 128 -9.09 -10.23 -18.72
C THR A 128 -8.21 -11.25 -18.03
N GLY A 129 -7.99 -11.04 -16.76
CA GLY A 129 -7.16 -11.95 -15.96
C GLY A 129 -7.26 -11.68 -14.47
N THR A 130 -6.55 -12.51 -13.72
CA THR A 130 -6.32 -12.30 -12.30
C THR A 130 -4.86 -12.53 -12.03
N PHE A 131 -4.20 -11.56 -11.40
CA PHE A 131 -2.80 -11.67 -11.03
C PHE A 131 -2.62 -11.60 -9.50
N ARG A 132 -1.47 -12.05 -9.05
CA ARG A 132 -1.03 -11.98 -7.65
C ARG A 132 -0.24 -10.71 -7.45
N TRP A 133 -0.52 -10.01 -6.38
CA TRP A 133 0.18 -8.82 -5.97
C TRP A 133 0.70 -8.96 -4.54
N THR A 134 2.02 -8.93 -4.38
CA THR A 134 2.70 -8.81 -3.09
C THR A 134 3.29 -7.42 -2.99
N MET A 135 3.12 -6.75 -1.85
CA MET A 135 3.60 -5.39 -1.66
C MET A 135 4.26 -5.20 -0.30
N ILE A 136 5.25 -4.31 -0.25
CA ILE A 136 5.85 -3.81 0.98
C ILE A 136 5.73 -2.30 0.98
N PHE A 137 5.06 -1.77 1.99
CA PHE A 137 4.97 -0.34 2.26
C PHE A 137 5.95 0.06 3.36
N GLU A 138 6.52 1.24 3.24
CA GLU A 138 7.26 1.92 4.30
C GLU A 138 6.58 3.25 4.64
N GLN A 139 6.49 3.56 5.93
CA GLN A 139 5.98 4.85 6.36
C GLN A 139 7.07 5.92 6.22
N GLN A 140 6.86 6.86 5.29
CA GLN A 140 7.77 7.97 5.01
C GLN A 140 7.00 9.29 5.02
N GLY A 141 7.40 10.24 5.88
CA GLY A 141 6.75 11.55 5.95
C GLY A 141 5.24 11.50 6.24
N GLY A 142 4.78 10.51 7.02
CA GLY A 142 3.37 10.31 7.35
C GLY A 142 2.54 9.64 6.25
N LYS A 143 3.16 9.20 5.16
CA LYS A 143 2.53 8.45 4.05
C LYS A 143 3.05 7.03 4.02
N TRP A 144 2.22 6.10 3.55
CA TRP A 144 2.62 4.75 3.20
C TRP A 144 3.02 4.71 1.73
N LEU A 145 4.29 4.41 1.45
CA LEU A 145 4.85 4.33 0.10
C LEU A 145 5.32 2.91 -0.19
N ILE A 146 5.02 2.42 -1.38
CA ILE A 146 5.49 1.13 -1.86
C ILE A 146 7.01 1.22 -2.08
N VAL A 147 7.78 0.38 -1.39
CA VAL A 147 9.22 0.22 -1.52
C VAL A 147 9.59 -1.06 -2.24
N HIS A 148 8.65 -1.99 -2.35
CA HIS A 148 8.77 -3.20 -3.15
C HIS A 148 7.38 -3.70 -3.53
N GLU A 149 7.26 -4.22 -4.74
CA GLU A 149 6.11 -5.02 -5.13
C GLU A 149 6.53 -6.14 -6.08
N HIS A 150 5.68 -7.17 -6.13
CA HIS A 150 5.77 -8.26 -7.07
C HIS A 150 4.38 -8.55 -7.64
N VAL A 151 4.24 -8.34 -8.93
CA VAL A 151 3.06 -8.72 -9.70
C VAL A 151 3.40 -9.97 -10.53
N SER A 152 2.54 -10.98 -10.48
CA SER A 152 2.74 -12.20 -11.26
C SER A 152 1.41 -12.84 -11.66
N VAL A 153 1.42 -13.52 -12.81
CA VAL A 153 0.29 -14.34 -13.27
C VAL A 153 0.56 -15.81 -12.98
N PRO A 154 -0.48 -16.65 -12.76
CA PRO A 154 -0.34 -18.09 -12.75
C PRO A 154 0.20 -18.57 -14.12
N VAL A 155 1.08 -19.56 -14.10
CA VAL A 155 1.47 -20.29 -15.31
C VAL A 155 0.49 -21.46 -15.45
N GLU A 156 -0.21 -21.54 -16.58
CA GLU A 156 -1.07 -22.67 -16.93
C GLU A 156 -0.27 -23.85 -17.49
#